data_705399c951ac0d8018594f6076e16785
#
_entry.id   705399c951ac0d8018594f6076e16785
#
_cell.length_a   1.000
_cell.length_b   1.000
_cell.length_c   1.000
_cell.angle_alpha   90.00
_cell.angle_beta   90.00
_cell.angle_gamma   90.00
#
_symmetry.space_group_name_H-M   'P 1'
#
loop_
_entity.id
_entity.type
_entity.pdbx_description
1 polymer ?
#
loop_
_entity_poly.entity_id
_entity_poly.type
_entity_poly.pdbx_seq_one_letter_code
_entity_poly.pdbx_strand_id
1 'polypeptide(L)'
;GADGVTTATFTMNEIQALPVYEGHSGMINSAGTVTPPKPVRGVRLTDVLDAVGGVTTADAVDVKGSDGYGMTFTYGEVVNGTFQMFNETTKEKEPRKADSALLLIYEYDGAPLPPDEGPLRSAVAQETNVHQLAEAHCFVKQVASITVRGKVTNWTVKMLGLKRKNGKRPRFTLDRKSYDSCSTPGCHGSAWTDPSTRVNWTGVPLFLCIGYVDGGRTHGYGAYNERLAWKGYRIRIVSRSGKKV
;
A
#
# COMPACT_ATOMS: atom_id res chain seq x y z
N GLY A 1 16.43 -9.40 -9.77
CA GLY A 1 16.62 -8.26 -10.68
C GLY A 1 15.52 -8.18 -11.73
N ALA A 2 15.51 -7.12 -12.53
CA ALA A 2 14.56 -6.92 -13.63
C ALA A 2 14.67 -8.00 -14.73
N ASP A 3 15.80 -8.66 -14.82
CA ASP A 3 16.06 -9.81 -15.70
C ASP A 3 15.34 -11.10 -15.27
N GLY A 4 14.71 -11.10 -14.10
CA GLY A 4 14.04 -12.26 -13.51
C GLY A 4 14.97 -13.36 -12.99
N VAL A 5 16.29 -13.16 -13.04
CA VAL A 5 17.31 -14.16 -12.72
C VAL A 5 18.24 -13.68 -11.60
N THR A 6 18.71 -12.44 -11.66
CA THR A 6 19.66 -11.89 -10.69
C THR A 6 19.03 -11.80 -9.31
N THR A 7 19.66 -12.44 -8.32
CA THR A 7 19.22 -12.43 -6.92
C THR A 7 20.38 -12.04 -6.01
N ALA A 8 20.06 -11.36 -4.90
CA ALA A 8 20.98 -11.07 -3.81
C ALA A 8 20.30 -11.36 -2.48
N THR A 9 21.08 -11.80 -1.51
CA THR A 9 20.62 -11.99 -0.12
C THR A 9 21.47 -11.11 0.78
N PHE A 10 20.84 -10.41 1.69
CA PHE A 10 21.53 -9.53 2.64
C PHE A 10 21.30 -9.99 4.06
N THR A 11 22.36 -10.02 4.83
CA THR A 11 22.30 -10.01 6.30
C THR A 11 22.01 -8.60 6.79
N MET A 12 21.59 -8.47 8.05
CA MET A 12 21.38 -7.15 8.65
C MET A 12 22.66 -6.30 8.68
N ASN A 13 23.82 -6.93 8.89
CA ASN A 13 25.11 -6.23 8.87
C ASN A 13 25.42 -5.65 7.48
N GLU A 14 25.10 -6.36 6.41
CA GLU A 14 25.30 -5.88 5.04
C GLU A 14 24.32 -4.74 4.70
N ILE A 15 23.06 -4.82 5.15
CA ILE A 15 22.11 -3.72 5.03
C ILE A 15 22.62 -2.47 5.77
N GLN A 16 23.10 -2.62 7.00
CA GLN A 16 23.60 -1.51 7.81
C GLN A 16 24.93 -0.94 7.31
N ALA A 17 25.64 -1.67 6.44
CA ALA A 17 26.86 -1.20 5.78
C ALA A 17 26.57 -0.35 4.51
N LEU A 18 25.33 -0.35 4.00
CA LEU A 18 24.91 0.52 2.90
C LEU A 18 24.84 1.99 3.37
N PRO A 19 24.79 2.97 2.43
CA PRO A 19 24.66 4.38 2.78
C PRO A 19 23.45 4.63 3.68
N VAL A 20 23.71 5.17 4.86
CA VAL A 20 22.67 5.44 5.86
C VAL A 20 21.86 6.66 5.43
N TYR A 21 20.55 6.54 5.57
CA TYR A 21 19.61 7.64 5.45
C TYR A 21 18.95 7.90 6.82
N GLU A 22 19.00 9.15 7.24
CA GLU A 22 18.30 9.65 8.43
C GLU A 22 17.24 10.67 8.01
N GLY A 23 16.07 10.61 8.63
CA GLY A 23 14.97 11.52 8.30
C GLY A 23 13.77 11.32 9.22
N HIS A 24 12.62 11.78 8.79
CA HIS A 24 11.37 11.71 9.54
C HIS A 24 10.31 10.98 8.73
N SER A 25 9.56 10.11 9.38
CA SER A 25 8.54 9.30 8.74
C SER A 25 7.27 9.24 9.60
N GLY A 26 6.16 9.61 9.01
CA GLY A 26 4.83 9.53 9.60
C GLY A 26 3.83 8.96 8.62
N MET A 27 2.70 8.43 9.12
CA MET A 27 1.71 7.79 8.26
C MET A 27 0.28 8.09 8.66
N ILE A 28 -0.62 7.96 7.68
CA ILE A 28 -2.06 7.99 7.88
C ILE A 28 -2.69 6.74 7.26
N ASN A 29 -3.56 6.05 8.02
CA ASN A 29 -4.27 4.90 7.49
C ASN A 29 -5.63 5.26 6.86
N SER A 30 -6.28 4.29 6.22
CA SER A 30 -7.58 4.46 5.58
C SER A 30 -8.73 4.85 6.52
N ALA A 31 -8.55 4.64 7.83
CA ALA A 31 -9.49 5.06 8.86
C ALA A 31 -9.24 6.51 9.35
N GLY A 32 -8.20 7.17 8.83
CA GLY A 32 -7.80 8.51 9.25
C GLY A 32 -7.00 8.55 10.56
N THR A 33 -6.50 7.39 11.04
CA THR A 33 -5.60 7.33 12.18
C THR A 33 -4.21 7.79 11.75
N VAL A 34 -3.64 8.71 12.52
CA VAL A 34 -2.33 9.31 12.27
C VAL A 34 -1.30 8.71 13.19
N THR A 35 -0.15 8.35 12.64
CA THR A 35 1.10 8.16 13.36
C THR A 35 1.99 9.36 13.01
N PRO A 36 2.26 10.27 13.96
CA PRO A 36 3.04 11.48 13.71
C PRO A 36 4.44 11.16 13.17
N PRO A 37 5.06 12.09 12.41
CA PRO A 37 6.42 11.92 11.94
C PRO A 37 7.40 11.79 13.10
N LYS A 38 8.23 10.76 13.06
CA LYS A 38 9.29 10.46 14.02
C LYS A 38 10.62 10.27 13.29
N PRO A 39 11.76 10.50 13.95
CA PRO A 39 13.06 10.17 13.41
C PRO A 39 13.13 8.70 13.00
N VAL A 40 13.70 8.44 11.84
CA VAL A 40 13.95 7.10 11.32
C VAL A 40 15.37 6.99 10.79
N ARG A 41 15.93 5.79 10.88
CA ARG A 41 17.22 5.44 10.32
C ARG A 41 17.11 4.16 9.51
N GLY A 42 17.72 4.16 8.34
CA GLY A 42 17.65 3.03 7.42
C GLY A 42 18.52 3.26 6.19
N VAL A 43 18.19 2.55 5.12
CA VAL A 43 18.85 2.65 3.81
C VAL A 43 17.81 2.93 2.73
N ARG A 44 18.21 3.60 1.66
CA ARG A 44 17.32 3.78 0.51
C ARG A 44 17.05 2.42 -0.15
N LEU A 45 15.82 2.19 -0.57
CA LEU A 45 15.49 0.97 -1.31
C LEU A 45 16.30 0.88 -2.60
N THR A 46 16.62 2.00 -3.25
CA THR A 46 17.47 2.05 -4.44
C THR A 46 18.85 1.42 -4.21
N ASP A 47 19.48 1.70 -3.07
CA ASP A 47 20.82 1.20 -2.75
C ASP A 47 20.82 -0.34 -2.61
N VAL A 48 19.74 -0.90 -2.08
CA VAL A 48 19.55 -2.35 -2.00
C VAL A 48 19.31 -2.95 -3.40
N LEU A 49 18.53 -2.26 -4.24
CA LEU A 49 18.20 -2.73 -5.59
C LEU A 49 19.40 -2.70 -6.54
N ASP A 50 20.40 -1.82 -6.28
CA ASP A 50 21.62 -1.74 -7.10
C ASP A 50 22.39 -3.06 -7.12
N ALA A 51 22.32 -3.86 -6.05
CA ALA A 51 22.90 -5.20 -6.00
C ALA A 51 22.32 -6.19 -7.02
N VAL A 52 21.16 -5.90 -7.57
CA VAL A 52 20.47 -6.74 -8.58
C VAL A 52 20.27 -5.99 -9.91
N GLY A 53 21.09 -4.96 -10.17
CA GLY A 53 21.09 -4.20 -11.41
C GLY A 53 20.13 -3.00 -11.42
N GLY A 54 19.59 -2.60 -10.25
CA GLY A 54 18.74 -1.43 -10.09
C GLY A 54 17.34 -1.60 -10.71
N VAL A 55 16.70 -0.47 -11.01
CA VAL A 55 15.37 -0.39 -11.62
C VAL A 55 15.35 0.64 -12.73
N THR A 56 14.51 0.42 -13.74
CA THR A 56 14.27 1.31 -14.88
C THR A 56 12.85 1.85 -14.86
N THR A 57 12.55 2.83 -15.70
CA THR A 57 11.19 3.38 -15.86
C THR A 57 10.15 2.34 -16.32
N ALA A 58 10.61 1.19 -16.81
CA ALA A 58 9.76 0.06 -17.22
C ALA A 58 9.46 -0.91 -16.07
N ASP A 59 9.97 -0.64 -14.85
CA ASP A 59 9.89 -1.55 -13.73
C ASP A 59 8.94 -1.05 -12.64
N ALA A 60 8.56 -1.97 -11.79
CA ALA A 60 7.93 -1.76 -10.50
C ALA A 60 8.62 -2.67 -9.48
N VAL A 61 8.45 -2.38 -8.20
CA VAL A 61 9.08 -3.12 -7.11
C VAL A 61 8.03 -3.61 -6.12
N ASP A 62 7.96 -4.91 -5.93
CA ASP A 62 7.18 -5.53 -4.86
C ASP A 62 8.03 -5.63 -3.60
N VAL A 63 7.53 -5.10 -2.49
CA VAL A 63 8.10 -5.30 -1.15
C VAL A 63 7.12 -6.15 -0.37
N LYS A 64 7.58 -7.26 0.22
CA LYS A 64 6.75 -8.20 0.96
C LYS A 64 7.32 -8.50 2.33
N GLY A 65 6.43 -8.53 3.32
CA GLY A 65 6.70 -8.99 4.67
C GLY A 65 6.61 -10.51 4.81
N SER A 66 7.13 -11.03 5.90
CA SER A 66 7.06 -12.46 6.25
C SER A 66 5.63 -12.95 6.54
N ASP A 67 4.72 -12.05 6.89
CA ASP A 67 3.28 -12.30 7.09
C ASP A 67 2.48 -12.41 5.78
N GLY A 68 3.14 -12.20 4.63
CA GLY A 68 2.53 -12.20 3.31
C GLY A 68 1.89 -10.86 2.90
N TYR A 69 1.86 -9.85 3.80
CA TYR A 69 1.50 -8.50 3.40
C TYR A 69 2.55 -7.94 2.43
N GLY A 70 2.11 -7.17 1.46
CA GLY A 70 3.06 -6.56 0.53
C GLY A 70 2.48 -5.38 -0.21
N MET A 71 3.37 -4.60 -0.81
CA MET A 71 3.04 -3.42 -1.59
C MET A 71 3.88 -3.35 -2.86
N THR A 72 3.25 -2.96 -3.97
CA THR A 72 3.92 -2.71 -5.24
C THR A 72 4.16 -1.21 -5.41
N PHE A 73 5.42 -0.83 -5.55
CA PHE A 73 5.86 0.54 -5.79
C PHE A 73 6.22 0.74 -7.26
N THR A 74 5.85 1.88 -7.82
CA THR A 74 6.25 2.29 -9.17
C THR A 74 7.67 2.84 -9.17
N TYR A 75 8.32 2.88 -10.33
CA TYR A 75 9.62 3.55 -10.51
C TYR A 75 9.64 4.97 -9.91
N GLY A 76 8.60 5.76 -10.19
CA GLY A 76 8.50 7.14 -9.68
C GLY A 76 8.50 7.21 -8.15
N GLU A 77 7.91 6.24 -7.47
CA GLU A 77 7.91 6.16 -6.00
C GLU A 77 9.26 5.72 -5.45
N VAL A 78 9.87 4.70 -6.07
CA VAL A 78 11.15 4.15 -5.63
C VAL A 78 12.29 5.13 -5.85
N VAL A 79 12.37 5.73 -7.05
CA VAL A 79 13.53 6.53 -7.47
C VAL A 79 13.30 8.04 -7.25
N ASN A 80 12.08 8.54 -7.51
CA ASN A 80 11.79 9.97 -7.46
C ASN A 80 10.97 10.38 -6.23
N GLY A 81 10.64 9.45 -5.35
CA GLY A 81 9.86 9.72 -4.14
C GLY A 81 8.48 10.33 -4.41
N THR A 82 7.81 9.95 -5.51
CA THR A 82 6.53 10.53 -5.93
C THR A 82 5.36 9.97 -5.13
N PHE A 83 5.40 10.14 -3.81
CA PHE A 83 4.34 9.71 -2.92
C PHE A 83 3.23 10.76 -2.77
N GLN A 84 2.00 10.30 -2.55
CA GLN A 84 0.93 11.16 -2.08
C GLN A 84 1.19 11.51 -0.63
N MET A 85 1.28 12.79 -0.32
CA MET A 85 1.47 13.27 1.03
C MET A 85 0.17 13.85 1.60
N PHE A 86 0.09 13.85 2.94
CA PHE A 86 -1.04 14.40 3.69
C PHE A 86 -0.52 15.31 4.78
N ASN A 87 -1.28 16.34 5.07
CA ASN A 87 -1.00 17.24 6.19
C ASN A 87 -1.25 16.50 7.53
N GLU A 88 -0.31 16.57 8.45
CA GLU A 88 -0.40 15.90 9.75
C GLU A 88 -1.64 16.33 10.55
N THR A 89 -1.98 17.61 10.52
CA THR A 89 -3.08 18.19 11.31
C THR A 89 -4.43 18.04 10.62
N THR A 90 -4.53 18.49 9.36
CA THR A 90 -5.81 18.50 8.63
C THR A 90 -6.16 17.13 8.05
N LYS A 91 -5.18 16.25 7.90
CA LYS A 91 -5.30 14.91 7.25
C LYS A 91 -5.72 14.98 5.78
N GLU A 92 -5.68 16.14 5.19
CA GLU A 92 -5.99 16.35 3.78
C GLU A 92 -4.76 16.10 2.91
N LYS A 93 -5.00 15.70 1.68
CA LYS A 93 -3.94 15.57 0.68
C LYS A 93 -3.31 16.93 0.41
N GLU A 94 -2.00 16.96 0.38
CA GLU A 94 -1.26 18.17 0.07
C GLU A 94 -0.06 17.89 -0.84
N PRO A 95 0.48 18.91 -1.53
CA PRO A 95 1.73 18.78 -2.27
C PRO A 95 2.90 18.39 -1.36
N ARG A 96 3.84 17.62 -1.89
CA ARG A 96 5.08 17.28 -1.19
C ARG A 96 5.88 18.55 -0.88
N LYS A 97 6.27 18.75 0.36
CA LYS A 97 7.02 19.93 0.86
C LYS A 97 8.52 19.73 0.87
N ALA A 98 8.98 18.49 0.93
CA ALA A 98 10.39 18.10 0.87
C ALA A 98 10.56 16.82 0.08
N ASP A 99 11.77 16.53 -0.36
CA ASP A 99 12.05 15.26 -1.05
C ASP A 99 11.76 14.07 -0.15
N SER A 100 11.11 13.08 -0.74
CA SER A 100 10.76 11.84 -0.06
C SER A 100 11.58 10.68 -0.61
N ALA A 101 11.95 9.75 0.25
CA ALA A 101 12.62 8.52 -0.13
C ALA A 101 11.84 7.31 0.38
N LEU A 102 11.84 6.22 -0.39
CA LEU A 102 11.41 4.91 0.09
C LEU A 102 12.60 4.21 0.72
N LEU A 103 12.46 3.87 1.99
CA LEU A 103 13.52 3.31 2.81
C LEU A 103 13.18 1.88 3.26
N LEU A 104 14.23 1.13 3.59
CA LEU A 104 14.18 0.02 4.54
C LEU A 104 14.75 0.53 5.87
N ILE A 105 13.89 0.81 6.82
CA ILE A 105 14.30 1.30 8.13
C ILE A 105 14.54 0.13 9.09
N TYR A 106 15.47 0.31 10.01
CA TYR A 106 15.79 -0.60 11.12
C TYR A 106 15.75 0.10 12.48
N GLU A 107 15.62 1.44 12.51
CA GLU A 107 15.38 2.23 13.72
C GLU A 107 14.20 3.19 13.51
N TYR A 108 13.42 3.38 14.57
CA TYR A 108 12.30 4.30 14.63
C TYR A 108 12.26 4.99 16.00
N ASP A 109 12.17 6.31 16.02
CA ASP A 109 12.15 7.15 17.25
C ASP A 109 13.37 6.90 18.15
N GLY A 110 14.56 6.69 17.53
CA GLY A 110 15.82 6.48 18.22
C GLY A 110 16.05 5.07 18.80
N ALA A 111 15.17 4.12 18.48
CA ALA A 111 15.28 2.74 18.95
C ALA A 111 15.17 1.73 17.78
N PRO A 112 15.75 0.53 17.91
CA PRO A 112 15.51 -0.56 16.98
C PRO A 112 14.02 -0.87 16.84
N LEU A 113 13.60 -1.33 15.65
CA LEU A 113 12.21 -1.74 15.43
C LEU A 113 11.81 -2.87 16.39
N PRO A 114 10.56 -2.85 16.93
CA PRO A 114 10.07 -3.94 17.75
C PRO A 114 9.94 -5.25 16.93
N PRO A 115 9.96 -6.43 17.60
CA PRO A 115 9.96 -7.73 16.91
C PRO A 115 8.81 -7.96 15.93
N ASP A 116 7.64 -7.34 16.16
CA ASP A 116 6.46 -7.44 15.31
C ASP A 116 6.51 -6.51 14.08
N GLU A 117 7.53 -5.65 13.99
CA GLU A 117 7.77 -4.76 12.86
C GLU A 117 9.11 -4.99 12.15
N GLY A 118 10.11 -5.42 12.91
CA GLY A 118 11.48 -5.60 12.47
C GLY A 118 11.83 -7.00 11.96
N PRO A 119 13.09 -7.22 11.57
CA PRO A 119 14.23 -6.30 11.69
C PRO A 119 14.22 -5.15 10.66
N LEU A 120 13.46 -5.26 9.56
CA LEU A 120 13.33 -4.25 8.53
C LEU A 120 11.86 -3.93 8.28
N ARG A 121 11.56 -2.65 8.09
CA ARG A 121 10.25 -2.16 7.67
C ARG A 121 10.41 -1.16 6.53
N SER A 122 9.55 -1.21 5.50
CA SER A 122 9.52 -0.13 4.52
C SER A 122 8.92 1.14 5.14
N ALA A 123 9.42 2.29 4.74
CA ALA A 123 8.92 3.58 5.20
C ALA A 123 9.14 4.66 4.12
N VAL A 124 8.22 5.61 4.06
CA VAL A 124 8.39 6.84 3.28
C VAL A 124 8.91 7.90 4.23
N ALA A 125 10.11 8.41 4.00
CA ALA A 125 10.74 9.40 4.86
C ALA A 125 11.18 10.65 4.10
N GLN A 126 11.30 11.76 4.82
CA GLN A 126 11.81 13.05 4.36
C GLN A 126 12.98 13.45 5.27
N GLU A 127 14.04 14.09 4.74
CA GLU A 127 15.21 14.46 5.53
C GLU A 127 14.86 15.41 6.68
N THR A 128 13.93 16.32 6.44
CA THR A 128 13.44 17.25 7.47
C THR A 128 12.01 16.91 7.87
N ASN A 129 11.67 17.17 9.14
CA ASN A 129 10.28 17.07 9.58
C ASN A 129 9.46 18.25 9.06
N VAL A 130 8.73 18.01 7.99
CA VAL A 130 7.81 19.00 7.38
C VAL A 130 6.35 18.72 7.73
N HIS A 131 6.10 17.93 8.77
CA HIS A 131 4.77 17.59 9.27
C HIS A 131 3.85 17.00 8.19
N GLN A 132 4.42 16.11 7.35
CA GLN A 132 3.69 15.38 6.33
C GLN A 132 3.65 13.88 6.63
N LEU A 133 2.58 13.25 6.18
CA LEU A 133 2.31 11.83 6.35
C LEU A 133 2.25 11.16 4.99
N ALA A 134 2.74 9.92 4.90
CA ALA A 134 2.48 9.05 3.76
C ALA A 134 1.31 8.08 4.05
N GLU A 135 0.82 7.41 3.02
CA GLU A 135 -0.22 6.39 3.18
C GLU A 135 0.33 5.15 3.90
N ALA A 136 -0.37 4.69 4.95
CA ALA A 136 0.10 3.59 5.80
C ALA A 136 0.37 2.27 5.06
N HIS A 137 -0.27 2.04 3.91
CA HIS A 137 0.00 0.84 3.12
C HIS A 137 1.42 0.79 2.53
N CYS A 138 2.14 1.92 2.51
CA CYS A 138 3.55 1.94 2.11
C CYS A 138 4.51 1.36 3.18
N PHE A 139 3.99 1.05 4.38
CA PHE A 139 4.79 0.62 5.52
C PHE A 139 4.64 -0.90 5.73
N VAL A 140 5.38 -1.66 4.93
CA VAL A 140 5.43 -3.12 5.01
C VAL A 140 6.34 -3.52 6.18
N LYS A 141 5.78 -4.22 7.16
CA LYS A 141 6.52 -4.74 8.33
C LYS A 141 7.28 -6.02 7.99
N GLN A 142 8.30 -6.33 8.78
CA GLN A 142 9.06 -7.59 8.68
C GLN A 142 9.46 -7.91 7.24
N VAL A 143 10.02 -6.94 6.52
CA VAL A 143 10.37 -7.12 5.10
C VAL A 143 11.25 -8.34 4.91
N ALA A 144 10.76 -9.30 4.13
CA ALA A 144 11.40 -10.58 3.88
C ALA A 144 11.87 -10.72 2.42
N SER A 145 11.20 -10.04 1.48
CA SER A 145 11.62 -10.10 0.07
C SER A 145 11.27 -8.83 -0.69
N ILE A 146 12.12 -8.52 -1.66
CA ILE A 146 11.95 -7.42 -2.59
C ILE A 146 12.15 -7.98 -4.00
N THR A 147 11.19 -7.72 -4.90
CA THR A 147 11.24 -8.26 -6.26
C THR A 147 11.05 -7.13 -7.28
N VAL A 148 11.99 -7.00 -8.20
CA VAL A 148 11.81 -6.14 -9.37
C VAL A 148 10.92 -6.87 -10.38
N ARG A 149 9.90 -6.19 -10.89
CA ARG A 149 8.95 -6.75 -11.85
C ARG A 149 8.63 -5.73 -12.95
N GLY A 150 8.04 -6.18 -14.02
CA GLY A 150 7.64 -5.30 -15.11
C GLY A 150 6.63 -4.23 -14.68
N LYS A 151 6.51 -3.19 -15.47
CA LYS A 151 5.67 -2.01 -15.25
C LYS A 151 4.24 -2.36 -14.87
N VAL A 152 3.75 -1.71 -13.83
CA VAL A 152 2.34 -1.78 -13.44
C VAL A 152 1.56 -0.59 -13.97
N THR A 153 0.33 -0.85 -14.41
CA THR A 153 -0.60 0.19 -14.88
C THR A 153 -1.52 0.60 -13.75
N ASN A 154 -1.60 1.89 -13.48
CA ASN A 154 -2.56 2.42 -12.53
C ASN A 154 -3.98 2.35 -13.12
N TRP A 155 -4.92 1.95 -12.28
CA TRP A 155 -6.34 1.90 -12.60
C TRP A 155 -7.17 2.31 -11.38
N THR A 156 -8.42 2.63 -11.62
CA THR A 156 -9.39 2.94 -10.56
C THR A 156 -10.73 2.30 -10.84
N VAL A 157 -11.41 1.88 -9.77
CA VAL A 157 -12.80 1.45 -9.78
C VAL A 157 -13.62 2.43 -8.96
N LYS A 158 -14.60 3.08 -9.61
CA LYS A 158 -15.54 3.98 -8.93
C LYS A 158 -16.74 3.19 -8.43
N MET A 159 -16.99 3.24 -7.14
CA MET A 159 -18.14 2.64 -6.50
C MET A 159 -19.16 3.70 -6.09
N LEU A 160 -20.43 3.41 -6.33
CA LEU A 160 -21.53 4.30 -6.04
C LEU A 160 -22.59 3.53 -5.23
N GLY A 161 -22.84 3.99 -4.02
CA GLY A 161 -23.91 3.43 -3.18
C GLY A 161 -25.29 3.95 -3.52
N LEU A 162 -26.27 3.46 -2.81
CA LEU A 162 -27.66 3.93 -2.93
C LEU A 162 -27.81 5.39 -2.47
N LYS A 163 -28.71 6.11 -3.09
CA LYS A 163 -29.06 7.47 -2.67
C LYS A 163 -29.66 7.44 -1.26
N ARG A 164 -29.07 8.18 -0.34
CA ARG A 164 -29.53 8.28 1.06
C ARG A 164 -30.72 9.23 1.16
N LYS A 165 -31.43 9.22 2.30
CA LYS A 165 -32.58 10.11 2.58
C LYS A 165 -32.22 11.59 2.42
N ASN A 166 -30.97 11.98 2.73
CA ASN A 166 -30.47 13.35 2.54
C ASN A 166 -30.09 13.71 1.08
N GLY A 167 -30.44 12.87 0.12
CA GLY A 167 -30.17 13.08 -1.30
C GLY A 167 -28.75 12.73 -1.76
N LYS A 168 -27.81 12.50 -0.85
CA LYS A 168 -26.40 12.18 -1.18
C LYS A 168 -26.22 10.70 -1.50
N ARG A 169 -25.34 10.40 -2.46
CA ARG A 169 -24.86 9.04 -2.75
C ARG A 169 -23.46 8.86 -2.15
N PRO A 170 -23.24 7.82 -1.33
CA PRO A 170 -21.90 7.43 -0.96
C PRO A 170 -21.09 7.11 -2.22
N ARG A 171 -19.84 7.55 -2.24
CA ARG A 171 -18.89 7.31 -3.34
C ARG A 171 -17.59 6.85 -2.75
N PHE A 172 -16.94 5.89 -3.40
CA PHE A 172 -15.61 5.45 -3.08
C PHE A 172 -14.86 5.17 -4.39
N THR A 173 -13.58 5.46 -4.41
CA THR A 173 -12.71 5.11 -5.52
C THR A 173 -11.63 4.19 -4.99
N LEU A 174 -11.64 2.95 -5.46
CA LEU A 174 -10.59 1.98 -5.20
C LEU A 174 -9.55 2.17 -6.31
N ASP A 175 -8.34 2.50 -5.94
CA ASP A 175 -7.20 2.54 -6.84
C ASP A 175 -6.38 1.24 -6.78
N ARG A 176 -5.44 1.09 -7.70
CA ARG A 176 -4.57 -0.08 -7.78
C ARG A 176 -3.80 -0.32 -6.48
N LYS A 177 -3.23 0.71 -5.88
CA LYS A 177 -2.43 0.57 -4.66
C LYS A 177 -3.25 0.03 -3.49
N SER A 178 -4.41 0.65 -3.25
CA SER A 178 -5.34 0.19 -2.21
C SER A 178 -5.80 -1.24 -2.47
N TYR A 179 -6.03 -1.60 -3.73
CA TYR A 179 -6.38 -2.97 -4.11
C TYR A 179 -5.23 -3.95 -3.85
N ASP A 180 -4.01 -3.64 -4.31
CA ASP A 180 -2.85 -4.49 -4.14
C ASP A 180 -2.58 -4.75 -2.65
N SER A 181 -2.61 -3.69 -1.83
CA SER A 181 -2.51 -3.79 -0.37
C SER A 181 -3.61 -4.68 0.23
N CYS A 182 -4.87 -4.45 -0.13
CA CYS A 182 -6.00 -5.23 0.40
C CYS A 182 -6.03 -6.67 -0.11
N SER A 183 -5.48 -6.96 -1.28
CA SER A 183 -5.50 -8.31 -1.89
C SER A 183 -4.46 -9.27 -1.30
N THR A 184 -3.57 -8.81 -0.44
CA THR A 184 -2.58 -9.66 0.20
C THR A 184 -3.20 -10.55 1.28
N PRO A 185 -2.65 -11.76 1.52
CA PRO A 185 -3.15 -12.66 2.57
C PRO A 185 -3.16 -12.03 3.98
N GLY A 186 -2.17 -11.19 4.28
CA GLY A 186 -2.08 -10.49 5.57
C GLY A 186 -3.09 -9.35 5.78
N CYS A 187 -3.94 -9.05 4.78
CA CYS A 187 -4.99 -8.03 4.88
C CYS A 187 -6.38 -8.63 4.61
N HIS A 188 -6.85 -8.60 3.38
CA HIS A 188 -8.21 -9.05 2.99
C HIS A 188 -8.18 -9.96 1.76
N GLY A 189 -7.00 -10.42 1.36
CA GLY A 189 -6.83 -11.30 0.22
C GLY A 189 -7.62 -12.60 0.39
N SER A 190 -8.29 -13.00 -0.67
CA SER A 190 -9.04 -14.24 -0.75
C SER A 190 -8.69 -14.97 -2.05
N ALA A 191 -8.73 -16.29 -2.00
CA ALA A 191 -8.50 -17.15 -3.16
C ALA A 191 -9.75 -17.98 -3.46
N TRP A 192 -10.00 -18.21 -4.73
CA TRP A 192 -11.05 -19.08 -5.22
C TRP A 192 -10.56 -19.85 -6.43
N THR A 193 -10.82 -21.17 -6.43
CA THR A 193 -10.50 -22.02 -7.57
C THR A 193 -11.77 -22.26 -8.38
N ASP A 194 -11.75 -21.87 -9.65
CA ASP A 194 -12.85 -22.17 -10.58
C ASP A 194 -12.98 -23.69 -10.75
N PRO A 195 -14.11 -24.29 -10.37
CA PRO A 195 -14.28 -25.74 -10.43
C PRO A 195 -14.28 -26.28 -11.86
N SER A 196 -14.61 -25.47 -12.86
CA SER A 196 -14.67 -25.88 -14.26
C SER A 196 -13.33 -25.78 -14.97
N THR A 197 -12.59 -24.71 -14.76
CA THR A 197 -11.31 -24.45 -15.44
C THR A 197 -10.08 -24.80 -14.61
N ARG A 198 -10.25 -25.04 -13.30
CA ARG A 198 -9.18 -25.24 -12.32
C ARG A 198 -8.22 -24.04 -12.18
N VAL A 199 -8.61 -22.90 -12.68
CA VAL A 199 -7.83 -21.65 -12.54
C VAL A 199 -8.02 -21.10 -11.13
N ASN A 200 -6.92 -20.74 -10.47
CA ASN A 200 -6.92 -20.07 -9.20
C ASN A 200 -7.03 -18.54 -9.42
N TRP A 201 -8.02 -17.94 -8.80
CA TRP A 201 -8.23 -16.50 -8.75
C TRP A 201 -7.92 -15.99 -7.35
N THR A 202 -7.21 -14.87 -7.27
CA THR A 202 -6.97 -14.18 -6.01
C THR A 202 -7.47 -12.75 -6.13
N GLY A 203 -7.89 -12.17 -5.02
CA GLY A 203 -8.38 -10.81 -5.03
C GLY A 203 -9.05 -10.41 -3.72
N VAL A 204 -9.76 -9.29 -3.75
CA VAL A 204 -10.52 -8.76 -2.62
C VAL A 204 -11.98 -9.18 -2.75
N PRO A 205 -12.59 -9.77 -1.71
CA PRO A 205 -14.01 -10.12 -1.74
C PRO A 205 -14.90 -8.91 -2.02
N LEU A 206 -15.86 -9.07 -2.91
CA LEU A 206 -16.72 -7.97 -3.37
C LEU A 206 -17.52 -7.32 -2.23
N PHE A 207 -17.92 -8.08 -1.21
CA PHE A 207 -18.65 -7.55 -0.06
C PHE A 207 -17.87 -6.49 0.72
N LEU A 208 -16.54 -6.62 0.79
CA LEU A 208 -15.67 -5.60 1.40
C LEU A 208 -15.71 -4.29 0.60
N CYS A 209 -15.69 -4.40 -0.73
CA CYS A 209 -15.83 -3.24 -1.60
C CYS A 209 -17.21 -2.56 -1.44
N ILE A 210 -18.28 -3.34 -1.26
CA ILE A 210 -19.64 -2.82 -1.05
C ILE A 210 -19.72 -2.06 0.27
N GLY A 211 -19.05 -2.54 1.33
CA GLY A 211 -19.02 -1.91 2.64
C GLY A 211 -18.61 -0.43 2.61
N TYR A 212 -17.78 -0.02 1.65
CA TYR A 212 -17.41 1.39 1.49
C TYR A 212 -18.57 2.30 1.06
N VAL A 213 -19.64 1.76 0.50
CA VAL A 213 -20.73 2.55 -0.10
C VAL A 213 -22.12 2.19 0.38
N ASP A 214 -22.29 1.17 1.22
CA ASP A 214 -23.60 0.69 1.68
C ASP A 214 -24.06 1.29 3.01
N GLY A 215 -23.14 1.83 3.83
CA GLY A 215 -23.44 2.35 5.16
C GLY A 215 -22.67 3.61 5.54
N GLY A 216 -22.71 3.95 6.81
CA GLY A 216 -21.97 5.08 7.40
C GLY A 216 -20.54 4.71 7.81
N ARG A 217 -20.30 3.44 8.12
CA ARG A 217 -18.99 2.90 8.45
C ARG A 217 -18.37 2.33 7.18
N THR A 218 -17.17 2.78 6.84
CA THR A 218 -16.53 2.47 5.54
C THR A 218 -15.41 1.44 5.64
N HIS A 219 -14.95 1.12 6.85
CA HIS A 219 -13.85 0.17 7.08
C HIS A 219 -13.96 -0.51 8.45
N GLY A 220 -13.37 -1.71 8.58
CA GLY A 220 -13.33 -2.50 9.80
C GLY A 220 -14.62 -3.27 10.10
N TYR A 221 -14.71 -3.82 11.32
CA TYR A 221 -15.86 -4.61 11.74
C TYR A 221 -17.17 -3.81 11.60
N GLY A 222 -18.17 -4.41 10.94
CA GLY A 222 -19.46 -3.77 10.68
C GLY A 222 -19.45 -2.73 9.55
N ALA A 223 -18.40 -2.66 8.74
CA ALA A 223 -18.39 -1.82 7.55
C ALA A 223 -19.36 -2.34 6.49
N TYR A 224 -19.46 -3.67 6.31
CA TYR A 224 -20.48 -4.28 5.48
C TYR A 224 -21.84 -4.27 6.18
N ASN A 225 -22.86 -3.74 5.52
CA ASN A 225 -24.21 -3.62 6.11
C ASN A 225 -25.04 -4.88 5.84
N GLU A 226 -24.88 -5.88 6.69
CA GLU A 226 -25.61 -7.14 6.62
C GLU A 226 -27.13 -6.95 6.58
N ARG A 227 -27.66 -5.98 7.34
CA ARG A 227 -29.09 -5.68 7.37
C ARG A 227 -29.64 -5.24 6.02
N LEU A 228 -28.85 -4.51 5.23
CA LEU A 228 -29.20 -4.16 3.86
C LEU A 228 -29.02 -5.35 2.93
N ALA A 229 -27.98 -6.17 3.15
CA ALA A 229 -27.73 -7.37 2.36
C ALA A 229 -28.89 -8.35 2.42
N TRP A 230 -29.46 -8.59 3.60
CA TRP A 230 -30.64 -9.43 3.80
C TRP A 230 -31.89 -8.93 3.06
N LYS A 231 -31.95 -7.63 2.73
CA LYS A 231 -33.03 -7.05 1.90
C LYS A 231 -32.78 -7.19 0.41
N GLY A 232 -31.66 -7.75 0.03
CA GLY A 232 -31.20 -7.94 -1.35
C GLY A 232 -30.51 -6.70 -1.92
N TYR A 233 -29.27 -6.89 -2.40
CA TYR A 233 -28.56 -5.91 -3.23
C TYR A 233 -28.80 -6.20 -4.70
N ARG A 234 -28.88 -5.11 -5.48
CA ARG A 234 -28.60 -5.19 -6.92
C ARG A 234 -27.25 -4.54 -7.16
N ILE A 235 -26.28 -5.33 -7.56
CA ILE A 235 -24.94 -4.87 -7.92
C ILE A 235 -24.91 -4.77 -9.44
N ARG A 236 -24.47 -3.62 -9.95
CA ARG A 236 -24.23 -3.43 -11.36
C ARG A 236 -22.74 -3.16 -11.55
N ILE A 237 -22.06 -4.02 -12.29
CA ILE A 237 -20.67 -3.83 -12.71
C ILE A 237 -20.69 -3.28 -14.13
N VAL A 238 -19.96 -2.19 -14.38
CA VAL A 238 -19.86 -1.56 -15.70
C VAL A 238 -18.39 -1.46 -16.07
N SER A 239 -18.02 -2.11 -17.15
CA SER A 239 -16.66 -2.00 -17.69
C SER A 239 -16.42 -0.62 -18.31
N ARG A 240 -15.13 -0.28 -18.57
CA ARG A 240 -14.76 0.94 -19.28
C ARG A 240 -15.38 1.04 -20.68
N SER A 241 -15.62 -0.08 -21.34
CA SER A 241 -16.30 -0.16 -22.64
C SER A 241 -17.83 -0.03 -22.56
N GLY A 242 -18.39 0.14 -21.33
CA GLY A 242 -19.82 0.23 -21.12
C GLY A 242 -20.56 -1.10 -21.02
N LYS A 243 -19.87 -2.25 -21.16
CA LYS A 243 -20.47 -3.57 -20.93
C LYS A 243 -20.98 -3.65 -19.49
N LYS A 244 -22.20 -4.12 -19.30
CA LYS A 244 -22.88 -4.26 -17.99
C LYS A 244 -23.02 -5.74 -17.66
N VAL A 245 -22.78 -6.07 -16.37
CA VAL A 245 -23.03 -7.38 -15.76
C VAL A 245 -23.88 -7.18 -14.53
#